data_0b66b7994d929e51902250a2efb8ff33
#
_entry.id   0b66b7994d929e51902250a2efb8ff33
#
_cell.length_a   1.000
_cell.length_b   1.000
_cell.length_c   1.000
_cell.angle_alpha   90.00
_cell.angle_beta   90.00
_cell.angle_gamma   90.00
#
_symmetry.space_group_name_H-M   'P 1'
#
loop_
_entity.id
_entity.type
_entity.pdbx_description
1 polymer ?
#
loop_
_entity_poly.entity_id
_entity_poly.type
_entity_poly.pdbx_seq_one_letter_code
_entity_poly.pdbx_strand_id
1 'polypeptide(L)'
;PLPVAETDYLVVESTYGNRLHDKPKDVRAELTEVLQRAFDRGGSVIIPAFAVGRTQELLYLLREIKQKKLVHGHDGFPVYLDSPLAEEATSVFLQCDTDCFDPETQAVLKSGQNPIWCPGLQFAITVEQSKAINSDPRPKVILSASGMCDAGRILHHLKHNLWREDSSVIIAGYQADGCLGRKLIEGVRQVKIMGEDIRVNARIYNLKGFSAHADKEQLLNWYGKMAQKPKAFFVTHGEVDASMELAGELQRRIGTAAYIPVSYT
;
A
#
# COMPACT_ATOMS: atom_id res chain seq x y z
N PRO A 1 7.07 -10.23 14.35
CA PRO A 1 6.14 -10.68 15.40
C PRO A 1 6.80 -11.67 16.35
N LEU A 2 6.37 -11.67 17.61
CA LEU A 2 6.88 -12.61 18.60
C LEU A 2 6.43 -14.04 18.25
N PRO A 3 7.29 -15.06 18.42
CA PRO A 3 6.90 -16.45 18.26
C PRO A 3 5.82 -16.83 19.27
N VAL A 4 4.86 -17.63 18.84
CA VAL A 4 3.90 -18.28 19.74
C VAL A 4 4.55 -19.54 20.27
N ALA A 5 4.58 -19.71 21.60
CA ALA A 5 5.24 -20.86 22.20
C ALA A 5 4.51 -22.18 21.89
N GLU A 6 3.20 -22.19 22.06
CA GLU A 6 2.32 -23.34 21.83
C GLU A 6 0.90 -22.89 21.46
N THR A 7 0.22 -23.68 20.66
CA THR A 7 -1.21 -23.56 20.37
C THR A 7 -1.72 -24.89 19.82
N ASP A 8 -2.98 -25.21 20.08
CA ASP A 8 -3.62 -26.41 19.52
C ASP A 8 -3.93 -26.25 18.03
N TYR A 9 -4.40 -25.09 17.64
CA TYR A 9 -4.78 -24.77 16.26
C TYR A 9 -4.26 -23.38 15.88
N LEU A 10 -3.78 -23.25 14.64
CA LEU A 10 -3.26 -21.98 14.17
C LEU A 10 -3.92 -21.58 12.84
N VAL A 11 -4.56 -20.43 12.83
CA VAL A 11 -5.05 -19.78 11.59
C VAL A 11 -3.96 -18.87 11.07
N VAL A 12 -3.61 -19.03 9.79
CA VAL A 12 -2.44 -18.36 9.20
C VAL A 12 -2.82 -17.68 7.89
N GLU A 13 -2.20 -16.52 7.64
CA GLU A 13 -2.30 -15.87 6.34
C GLU A 13 -1.45 -16.59 5.28
N SER A 14 -1.77 -16.36 4.00
CA SER A 14 -1.03 -16.91 2.87
C SER A 14 -0.91 -15.97 1.68
N THR A 15 -0.98 -14.67 1.92
CA THR A 15 -0.93 -13.65 0.85
C THR A 15 0.24 -13.83 -0.10
N TYR A 16 1.43 -14.13 0.44
CA TYR A 16 2.64 -14.46 -0.32
C TYR A 16 3.13 -15.89 -0.04
N GLY A 17 2.23 -16.81 0.18
CA GLY A 17 2.54 -18.21 0.48
C GLY A 17 3.29 -18.97 -0.62
N ASN A 18 3.30 -18.45 -1.86
CA ASN A 18 3.94 -19.05 -3.03
C ASN A 18 5.19 -18.30 -3.52
N ARG A 19 5.64 -17.23 -2.84
CA ARG A 19 6.78 -16.43 -3.33
C ARG A 19 7.59 -15.79 -2.22
N LEU A 20 8.76 -15.31 -2.59
CA LEU A 20 9.64 -14.51 -1.75
C LEU A 20 9.51 -13.04 -2.10
N HIS A 21 9.79 -12.17 -1.15
CA HIS A 21 9.95 -10.76 -1.44
C HIS A 21 11.23 -10.52 -2.25
N ASP A 22 11.15 -9.58 -3.17
CA ASP A 22 12.35 -9.04 -3.80
C ASP A 22 13.29 -8.46 -2.71
N LYS A 23 14.59 -8.37 -3.01
CA LYS A 23 15.52 -7.71 -2.10
C LYS A 23 15.02 -6.31 -1.77
N PRO A 24 15.16 -5.86 -0.51
CA PRO A 24 14.74 -4.52 -0.12
C PRO A 24 15.37 -3.48 -1.05
N LYS A 25 14.54 -2.72 -1.73
CA LYS A 25 14.95 -1.55 -2.49
C LYS A 25 14.71 -0.32 -1.61
N ASP A 26 15.45 0.75 -1.88
CA ASP A 26 15.15 2.04 -1.26
C ASP A 26 13.84 2.60 -1.86
N VAL A 27 12.75 2.30 -1.17
CA VAL A 27 11.39 2.70 -1.57
C VAL A 27 11.28 4.22 -1.68
N ARG A 28 11.99 4.97 -0.84
CA ARG A 28 12.05 6.43 -0.89
C ARG A 28 12.71 6.89 -2.20
N ALA A 29 13.81 6.26 -2.58
CA ALA A 29 14.49 6.58 -3.84
C ALA A 29 13.60 6.25 -5.05
N GLU A 30 12.93 5.09 -5.08
CA GLU A 30 11.99 4.74 -6.15
C GLU A 30 10.80 5.72 -6.22
N LEU A 31 10.21 6.08 -5.07
CA LEU A 31 9.13 7.06 -5.01
C LEU A 31 9.60 8.43 -5.53
N THR A 32 10.78 8.88 -5.09
CA THR A 32 11.37 10.15 -5.54
C THR A 32 11.55 10.17 -7.05
N GLU A 33 12.07 9.10 -7.65
CA GLU A 33 12.29 9.00 -9.09
C GLU A 33 10.96 9.08 -9.87
N VAL A 34 9.92 8.39 -9.40
CA VAL A 34 8.59 8.46 -10.04
C VAL A 34 8.00 9.85 -9.95
N LEU A 35 8.11 10.51 -8.79
CA LEU A 35 7.66 11.89 -8.60
C LEU A 35 8.38 12.84 -9.55
N GLN A 36 9.73 12.79 -9.59
CA GLN A 36 10.54 13.62 -10.50
C GLN A 36 10.09 13.47 -11.94
N ARG A 37 10.05 12.22 -12.43
CA ARG A 37 9.66 11.93 -13.82
C ARG A 37 8.22 12.38 -14.15
N ALA A 38 7.29 12.26 -13.21
CA ALA A 38 5.90 12.68 -13.42
C ALA A 38 5.80 14.20 -13.48
N PHE A 39 6.45 14.89 -12.55
CA PHE A 39 6.39 16.36 -12.45
C PHE A 39 7.14 17.05 -13.58
N ASP A 40 8.25 16.50 -14.06
CA ASP A 40 8.99 17.00 -15.24
C ASP A 40 8.14 16.94 -16.51
N ARG A 41 7.11 16.06 -16.55
CA ARG A 41 6.12 16.03 -17.64
C ARG A 41 4.90 16.93 -17.38
N GLY A 42 4.85 17.61 -16.24
CA GLY A 42 3.69 18.42 -15.83
C GLY A 42 2.52 17.61 -15.30
N GLY A 43 2.71 16.30 -15.06
CA GLY A 43 1.66 15.38 -14.64
C GLY A 43 1.48 15.27 -13.14
N SER A 44 0.42 14.55 -12.74
CA SER A 44 0.11 14.24 -11.35
C SER A 44 0.47 12.79 -11.02
N VAL A 45 0.71 12.51 -9.75
CA VAL A 45 0.93 11.16 -9.22
C VAL A 45 -0.23 10.76 -8.35
N ILE A 46 -0.94 9.72 -8.74
CA ILE A 46 -2.10 9.16 -8.04
C ILE A 46 -1.65 7.90 -7.31
N ILE A 47 -1.88 7.83 -6.00
CA ILE A 47 -1.47 6.71 -5.17
C ILE A 47 -2.67 6.14 -4.44
N PRO A 48 -3.26 5.04 -4.93
CA PRO A 48 -4.25 4.27 -4.19
C PRO A 48 -3.63 3.74 -2.90
N ALA A 49 -4.25 4.02 -1.76
CA ALA A 49 -3.73 3.57 -0.48
C ALA A 49 -4.87 3.18 0.48
N PHE A 50 -4.63 2.19 1.33
CA PHE A 50 -5.52 1.91 2.45
C PHE A 50 -5.49 3.08 3.43
N ALA A 51 -6.64 3.39 4.01
CA ALA A 51 -6.79 4.53 4.92
C ALA A 51 -5.91 4.42 6.17
N VAL A 52 -5.68 3.20 6.63
CA VAL A 52 -4.87 2.90 7.82
C VAL A 52 -3.57 2.22 7.42
N GLY A 53 -2.46 2.64 8.00
CA GLY A 53 -1.12 2.10 7.81
C GLY A 53 -0.44 2.66 6.57
N ARG A 54 -0.82 2.21 5.38
CA ARG A 54 -0.16 2.59 4.10
C ARG A 54 -0.18 4.09 3.83
N THR A 55 -1.28 4.76 4.09
CA THR A 55 -1.38 6.22 3.92
C THR A 55 -0.38 6.94 4.81
N GLN A 56 -0.27 6.55 6.08
CA GLN A 56 0.65 7.20 7.04
C GLN A 56 2.11 6.95 6.66
N GLU A 57 2.45 5.76 6.21
CA GLU A 57 3.80 5.43 5.73
C GLU A 57 4.18 6.25 4.48
N LEU A 58 3.26 6.40 3.53
CA LEU A 58 3.47 7.25 2.35
C LEU A 58 3.64 8.74 2.73
N LEU A 59 2.84 9.23 3.68
CA LEU A 59 2.99 10.60 4.19
C LEU A 59 4.33 10.82 4.86
N TYR A 60 4.83 9.84 5.64
CA TYR A 60 6.16 9.86 6.24
C TYR A 60 7.25 10.01 5.17
N LEU A 61 7.22 9.18 4.14
CA LEU A 61 8.19 9.23 3.03
C LEU A 61 8.10 10.54 2.23
N LEU A 62 6.89 11.02 1.93
CA LEU A 62 6.67 12.29 1.23
C LEU A 62 7.19 13.47 2.06
N ARG A 63 7.03 13.44 3.39
CA ARG A 63 7.63 14.44 4.29
C ARG A 63 9.14 14.46 4.13
N GLU A 64 9.80 13.30 4.20
CA GLU A 64 11.25 13.22 4.04
C GLU A 64 11.72 13.74 2.68
N ILE A 65 11.04 13.32 1.60
CA ILE A 65 11.33 13.75 0.23
C ILE A 65 11.27 15.26 0.11
N LYS A 66 10.24 15.89 0.69
CA LYS A 66 10.07 17.35 0.65
C LYS A 66 11.06 18.08 1.54
N GLN A 67 11.27 17.61 2.77
CA GLN A 67 12.23 18.23 3.71
C GLN A 67 13.67 18.18 3.17
N LYS A 68 14.04 17.05 2.52
CA LYS A 68 15.36 16.86 1.92
C LYS A 68 15.45 17.43 0.49
N LYS A 69 14.36 18.01 -0.05
CA LYS A 69 14.27 18.58 -1.42
C LYS A 69 14.76 17.60 -2.50
N LEU A 70 14.34 16.34 -2.40
CA LEU A 70 14.83 15.29 -3.29
C LEU A 70 14.20 15.34 -4.70
N VAL A 71 13.08 16.06 -4.87
CA VAL A 71 12.45 16.30 -6.20
C VAL A 71 12.86 17.71 -6.66
N HIS A 72 13.75 17.77 -7.63
CA HIS A 72 14.36 19.01 -8.06
C HIS A 72 13.44 19.84 -8.98
N GLY A 73 13.40 21.14 -8.77
CA GLY A 73 12.58 22.05 -9.57
C GLY A 73 11.09 22.08 -9.22
N HIS A 74 10.65 21.23 -8.27
CA HIS A 74 9.24 21.08 -7.90
C HIS A 74 9.02 21.14 -6.38
N ASP A 75 9.84 21.85 -5.62
CA ASP A 75 9.84 21.87 -4.14
C ASP A 75 8.46 22.13 -3.51
N GLY A 76 7.61 22.89 -4.18
CA GLY A 76 6.30 23.33 -3.70
C GLY A 76 5.12 22.44 -4.05
N PHE A 77 5.33 21.24 -4.61
CA PHE A 77 4.20 20.41 -5.05
C PHE A 77 3.22 20.11 -3.89
N PRO A 78 1.90 20.24 -4.13
CA PRO A 78 0.91 19.88 -3.13
C PRO A 78 0.76 18.36 -2.99
N VAL A 79 0.42 17.93 -1.79
CA VAL A 79 0.03 16.55 -1.46
C VAL A 79 -1.40 16.58 -0.98
N TYR A 80 -2.30 15.94 -1.68
CA TYR A 80 -3.71 15.83 -1.31
C TYR A 80 -3.98 14.47 -0.67
N LEU A 81 -4.58 14.47 0.52
CA LEU A 81 -5.17 13.28 1.12
C LEU A 81 -6.68 13.36 0.94
N ASP A 82 -7.21 12.60 -0.01
CA ASP A 82 -8.63 12.56 -0.33
C ASP A 82 -9.29 11.28 0.17
N SER A 83 -9.38 11.19 1.48
CA SER A 83 -10.05 10.09 2.19
C SER A 83 -10.40 10.53 3.62
N PRO A 84 -11.68 10.78 3.95
CA PRO A 84 -12.08 11.15 5.31
C PRO A 84 -11.61 10.15 6.37
N LEU A 85 -11.75 8.85 6.09
CA LEU A 85 -11.28 7.80 7.00
C LEU A 85 -9.75 7.84 7.21
N ALA A 86 -8.98 8.15 6.16
CA ALA A 86 -7.53 8.25 6.28
C ALA A 86 -7.11 9.48 7.09
N GLU A 87 -7.86 10.57 7.02
CA GLU A 87 -7.66 11.75 7.86
C GLU A 87 -7.90 11.44 9.33
N GLU A 88 -9.03 10.81 9.66
CA GLU A 88 -9.34 10.37 11.01
C GLU A 88 -8.27 9.40 11.54
N ALA A 89 -7.88 8.40 10.75
CA ALA A 89 -6.82 7.46 11.10
C ALA A 89 -5.49 8.17 11.35
N THR A 90 -5.13 9.17 10.53
CA THR A 90 -3.91 9.95 10.72
C THR A 90 -3.94 10.74 12.02
N SER A 91 -5.09 11.29 12.40
CA SER A 91 -5.27 11.96 13.69
C SER A 91 -5.09 11.00 14.86
N VAL A 92 -5.64 9.78 14.76
CA VAL A 92 -5.47 8.72 15.78
C VAL A 92 -4.00 8.31 15.91
N PHE A 93 -3.30 8.12 14.80
CA PHE A 93 -1.85 7.79 14.81
C PHE A 93 -1.02 8.76 15.63
N LEU A 94 -1.36 10.05 15.60
CA LEU A 94 -0.65 11.09 16.35
C LEU A 94 -0.96 11.09 17.85
N GLN A 95 -2.02 10.40 18.25
CA GLN A 95 -2.44 10.27 19.65
C GLN A 95 -2.03 8.93 20.26
N CYS A 96 -1.53 8.00 19.45
CA CYS A 96 -1.08 6.69 19.92
C CYS A 96 0.19 6.79 20.75
N ASP A 97 0.38 5.79 21.61
CA ASP A 97 1.60 5.64 22.39
C ASP A 97 2.81 5.48 21.46
N THR A 98 3.88 6.21 21.77
CA THR A 98 5.09 6.27 20.93
C THR A 98 5.92 4.99 20.97
N ASP A 99 5.63 4.08 21.87
CA ASP A 99 6.37 2.81 22.04
C ASP A 99 6.27 1.89 20.83
N CYS A 100 5.23 2.07 20.00
CA CYS A 100 5.02 1.31 18.76
C CYS A 100 5.81 1.87 17.55
N PHE A 101 6.41 3.06 17.69
CA PHE A 101 7.19 3.65 16.60
C PHE A 101 8.66 3.21 16.64
N ASP A 102 9.27 3.13 15.45
CA ASP A 102 10.69 2.89 15.35
C ASP A 102 11.53 4.04 15.97
N PRO A 103 12.81 3.81 16.27
CA PRO A 103 13.67 4.81 16.91
C PRO A 103 13.81 6.11 16.09
N GLU A 104 13.75 6.03 14.75
CA GLU A 104 13.87 7.19 13.87
C GLU A 104 12.62 8.08 13.98
N THR A 105 11.43 7.47 13.91
CA THR A 105 10.15 8.17 14.10
C THR A 105 10.04 8.77 15.50
N GLN A 106 10.48 8.05 16.54
CA GLN A 106 10.53 8.57 17.90
C GLN A 106 11.45 9.79 18.03
N ALA A 107 12.60 9.79 17.33
CA ALA A 107 13.50 10.94 17.32
C ALA A 107 12.86 12.18 16.68
N VAL A 108 12.10 11.98 15.59
CA VAL A 108 11.32 13.06 14.96
C VAL A 108 10.29 13.63 15.93
N LEU A 109 9.53 12.78 16.63
CA LEU A 109 8.55 13.23 17.64
C LEU A 109 9.21 13.99 18.78
N LYS A 110 10.34 13.48 19.32
CA LYS A 110 11.11 14.16 20.39
C LYS A 110 11.65 15.52 19.95
N SER A 111 11.89 15.74 18.66
CA SER A 111 12.26 17.06 18.12
C SER A 111 11.10 18.05 18.03
N GLY A 112 9.89 17.65 18.42
CA GLY A 112 8.68 18.46 18.32
C GLY A 112 8.07 18.49 16.90
N GLN A 113 8.58 17.66 15.98
CA GLN A 113 8.05 17.57 14.62
C GLN A 113 7.02 16.44 14.53
N ASN A 114 6.03 16.65 13.66
CA ASN A 114 5.07 15.61 13.34
C ASN A 114 5.63 14.71 12.21
N PRO A 115 5.82 13.39 12.44
CA PRO A 115 6.44 12.50 11.46
C PRO A 115 5.59 12.26 10.22
N ILE A 116 4.28 12.49 10.29
CA ILE A 116 3.34 12.24 9.19
C ILE A 116 2.96 13.55 8.48
N TRP A 117 3.23 14.69 9.10
CA TRP A 117 2.89 15.99 8.52
C TRP A 117 3.87 16.38 7.41
N CYS A 118 3.41 16.22 6.18
CA CYS A 118 4.16 16.60 4.98
C CYS A 118 3.92 18.09 4.66
N PRO A 119 4.95 18.91 4.39
CA PRO A 119 4.76 20.29 3.97
C PRO A 119 3.88 20.37 2.71
N GLY A 120 2.82 21.19 2.73
CA GLY A 120 1.85 21.32 1.63
C GLY A 120 0.81 20.19 1.59
N LEU A 121 0.67 19.40 2.67
CA LEU A 121 -0.42 18.44 2.84
C LEU A 121 -1.76 19.19 2.96
N GLN A 122 -2.73 18.75 2.19
CA GLN A 122 -4.09 19.26 2.17
C GLN A 122 -5.08 18.10 2.28
N PHE A 123 -6.06 18.25 3.17
CA PHE A 123 -7.13 17.29 3.34
C PHE A 123 -8.35 17.70 2.50
N ALA A 124 -8.94 16.75 1.81
CA ALA A 124 -10.18 16.96 1.10
C ALA A 124 -11.34 16.28 1.83
N ILE A 125 -12.01 17.02 2.69
CA ILE A 125 -13.10 16.52 3.53
C ILE A 125 -14.39 16.46 2.71
N THR A 126 -14.73 17.55 2.01
CA THR A 126 -15.99 17.66 1.25
C THR A 126 -15.87 17.12 -0.18
N VAL A 127 -17.00 16.86 -0.80
CA VAL A 127 -17.06 16.42 -2.20
C VAL A 127 -16.54 17.51 -3.14
N GLU A 128 -16.82 18.78 -2.82
CA GLU A 128 -16.38 19.95 -3.60
C GLU A 128 -14.85 20.06 -3.57
N GLN A 129 -14.23 19.87 -2.41
CA GLN A 129 -12.77 19.85 -2.27
C GLN A 129 -12.16 18.69 -3.07
N SER A 130 -12.75 17.50 -3.00
CA SER A 130 -12.32 16.34 -3.78
C SER A 130 -12.36 16.59 -5.29
N LYS A 131 -13.44 17.19 -5.78
CA LYS A 131 -13.58 17.57 -7.20
C LYS A 131 -12.55 18.62 -7.61
N ALA A 132 -12.29 19.61 -6.76
CA ALA A 132 -11.33 20.69 -7.02
C ALA A 132 -9.90 20.19 -7.25
N ILE A 133 -9.51 19.07 -6.62
CA ILE A 133 -8.20 18.43 -6.84
C ILE A 133 -7.97 18.10 -8.32
N ASN A 134 -8.99 17.56 -8.99
CA ASN A 134 -8.87 17.17 -10.40
C ASN A 134 -8.81 18.38 -11.35
N SER A 135 -9.27 19.55 -10.91
CA SER A 135 -9.22 20.80 -11.67
C SER A 135 -7.94 21.62 -11.43
N ASP A 136 -7.14 21.28 -10.44
CA ASP A 136 -5.85 21.92 -10.18
C ASP A 136 -4.85 21.51 -11.27
N PRO A 137 -4.30 22.45 -12.07
CA PRO A 137 -3.39 22.12 -13.17
C PRO A 137 -1.96 21.80 -12.72
N ARG A 138 -1.61 22.08 -11.46
CA ARG A 138 -0.24 21.92 -10.95
C ARG A 138 0.11 20.45 -10.81
N PRO A 139 1.37 20.06 -11.05
CA PRO A 139 1.90 18.75 -10.62
C PRO A 139 1.65 18.53 -9.13
N LYS A 140 1.13 17.36 -8.76
CA LYS A 140 0.69 17.06 -7.39
C LYS A 140 0.70 15.58 -7.09
N VAL A 141 0.69 15.25 -5.81
CA VAL A 141 0.42 13.89 -5.32
C VAL A 141 -1.02 13.82 -4.81
N ILE A 142 -1.73 12.76 -5.17
CA ILE A 142 -3.08 12.46 -4.69
C ILE A 142 -3.04 11.10 -4.01
N LEU A 143 -3.21 11.08 -2.68
CA LEU A 143 -3.42 9.87 -1.89
C LEU A 143 -4.92 9.68 -1.66
N SER A 144 -5.46 8.52 -2.02
CA SER A 144 -6.90 8.27 -1.87
C SER A 144 -7.21 6.78 -1.65
N ALA A 145 -8.24 6.48 -0.87
CA ALA A 145 -8.73 5.12 -0.67
C ALA A 145 -9.77 4.75 -1.77
N SER A 146 -9.88 3.46 -2.16
CA SER A 146 -9.27 2.26 -1.59
C SER A 146 -7.93 1.92 -2.23
N GLY A 147 -7.13 1.12 -1.52
CA GLY A 147 -5.80 0.69 -2.00
C GLY A 147 -5.84 -0.30 -3.17
N MET A 148 -6.95 -1.00 -3.41
CA MET A 148 -7.15 -1.93 -4.54
C MET A 148 -7.89 -1.31 -5.72
N CYS A 149 -8.24 -0.03 -5.64
CA CYS A 149 -8.94 0.72 -6.69
C CYS A 149 -10.38 0.25 -6.98
N ASP A 150 -11.03 -0.47 -6.07
CA ASP A 150 -12.37 -1.04 -6.32
C ASP A 150 -13.51 -0.14 -5.82
N ALA A 151 -13.23 0.77 -4.92
CA ALA A 151 -14.23 1.64 -4.30
C ALA A 151 -13.60 2.97 -3.86
N GLY A 152 -14.46 3.91 -3.45
CA GLY A 152 -14.04 5.17 -2.85
C GLY A 152 -13.66 6.26 -3.86
N ARG A 153 -13.13 7.35 -3.31
CA ARG A 153 -12.80 8.55 -4.08
C ARG A 153 -11.67 8.34 -5.08
N ILE A 154 -10.82 7.33 -4.86
CA ILE A 154 -9.76 6.95 -5.80
C ILE A 154 -10.30 6.68 -7.22
N LEU A 155 -11.50 6.12 -7.35
CA LEU A 155 -12.11 5.86 -8.65
C LEU A 155 -12.32 7.13 -9.46
N HIS A 156 -12.71 8.24 -8.80
CA HIS A 156 -12.85 9.53 -9.47
C HIS A 156 -11.51 10.06 -9.94
N HIS A 157 -10.46 9.97 -9.10
CA HIS A 157 -9.11 10.39 -9.48
C HIS A 157 -8.54 9.55 -10.62
N LEU A 158 -8.74 8.24 -10.59
CA LEU A 158 -8.32 7.36 -11.69
C LEU A 158 -9.06 7.69 -12.99
N LYS A 159 -10.38 7.90 -12.93
CA LYS A 159 -11.18 8.31 -14.10
C LYS A 159 -10.65 9.60 -14.74
N HIS A 160 -10.22 10.57 -13.95
CA HIS A 160 -9.72 11.87 -14.43
C HIS A 160 -8.26 11.84 -14.89
N ASN A 161 -7.46 10.84 -14.48
CA ASN A 161 -6.02 10.85 -14.71
C ASN A 161 -5.49 9.67 -15.54
N LEU A 162 -6.20 8.53 -15.64
CA LEU A 162 -5.68 7.35 -16.36
C LEU A 162 -5.50 7.59 -17.86
N TRP A 163 -6.31 8.43 -18.48
CA TRP A 163 -6.21 8.71 -19.91
C TRP A 163 -5.10 9.71 -20.25
N ARG A 164 -4.49 10.35 -19.26
CA ARG A 164 -3.45 11.38 -19.42
C ARG A 164 -2.07 10.74 -19.48
N GLU A 165 -1.30 11.02 -20.53
CA GLU A 165 0.06 10.49 -20.72
C GLU A 165 1.10 11.08 -19.76
N ASP A 166 0.83 12.30 -19.26
CA ASP A 166 1.68 12.98 -18.28
C ASP A 166 1.55 12.40 -16.86
N SER A 167 0.40 11.83 -16.54
CA SER A 167 0.08 11.32 -15.20
C SER A 167 0.76 9.97 -14.92
N SER A 168 0.90 9.68 -13.63
CA SER A 168 1.42 8.41 -13.11
C SER A 168 0.52 7.86 -12.03
N VAL A 169 0.37 6.53 -12.00
CA VAL A 169 -0.30 5.83 -10.90
C VAL A 169 0.72 4.92 -10.22
N ILE A 170 0.84 5.04 -8.90
CA ILE A 170 1.72 4.21 -8.08
C ILE A 170 0.88 3.24 -7.28
N ILE A 171 1.03 1.96 -7.54
CA ILE A 171 0.46 0.90 -6.72
C ILE A 171 1.49 0.54 -5.64
N ALA A 172 1.11 0.76 -4.39
CA ALA A 172 1.99 0.61 -3.22
C ALA A 172 1.47 -0.48 -2.25
N GLY A 173 1.13 -1.65 -2.78
CA GLY A 173 0.62 -2.75 -1.97
C GLY A 173 0.12 -3.92 -2.81
N TYR A 174 -0.26 -4.99 -2.12
CA TYR A 174 -0.85 -6.17 -2.74
C TYR A 174 -2.14 -5.81 -3.49
N GLN A 175 -2.34 -6.44 -4.64
CA GLN A 175 -3.55 -6.32 -5.44
C GLN A 175 -4.15 -7.71 -5.65
N ALA A 176 -5.35 -7.93 -5.14
CA ALA A 176 -6.07 -9.19 -5.29
C ALA A 176 -6.44 -9.44 -6.76
N ASP A 177 -6.60 -10.70 -7.10
CA ASP A 177 -7.07 -11.08 -8.44
C ASP A 177 -8.43 -10.43 -8.74
N GLY A 178 -8.60 -9.99 -9.97
CA GLY A 178 -9.84 -9.36 -10.46
C GLY A 178 -9.99 -7.87 -10.09
N CYS A 179 -9.28 -7.31 -9.11
CA CYS A 179 -9.39 -5.90 -8.75
C CYS A 179 -8.85 -4.95 -9.83
N LEU A 180 -9.29 -3.70 -9.82
CA LEU A 180 -8.85 -2.71 -10.82
C LEU A 180 -7.35 -2.44 -10.72
N GLY A 181 -6.80 -2.34 -9.51
CA GLY A 181 -5.36 -2.14 -9.32
C GLY A 181 -4.52 -3.26 -9.92
N ARG A 182 -4.98 -4.52 -9.84
CA ARG A 182 -4.32 -5.68 -10.46
C ARG A 182 -4.32 -5.57 -11.99
N LYS A 183 -5.45 -5.22 -12.61
CA LYS A 183 -5.55 -4.99 -14.05
C LYS A 183 -4.60 -3.90 -14.54
N LEU A 184 -4.44 -2.82 -13.77
CA LEU A 184 -3.50 -1.75 -14.11
C LEU A 184 -2.05 -2.23 -14.08
N ILE A 185 -1.63 -3.03 -13.08
CA ILE A 185 -0.28 -3.62 -13.00
C ILE A 185 -0.03 -4.57 -14.16
N GLU A 186 -1.02 -5.33 -14.58
CA GLU A 186 -0.95 -6.28 -15.70
C GLU A 186 -0.91 -5.59 -17.07
N GLY A 187 -1.05 -4.27 -17.12
CA GLY A 187 -0.89 -3.48 -18.34
C GLY A 187 -2.11 -3.44 -19.22
N VAL A 188 -3.31 -3.63 -18.68
CA VAL A 188 -4.58 -3.48 -19.40
C VAL A 188 -4.69 -2.06 -19.95
N ARG A 189 -4.99 -1.93 -21.25
CA ARG A 189 -5.03 -0.66 -21.98
C ARG A 189 -6.34 0.11 -21.86
N GLN A 190 -7.37 -0.53 -21.38
CA GLN A 190 -8.70 0.04 -21.18
C GLN A 190 -9.36 -0.61 -19.98
N VAL A 191 -9.96 0.17 -19.12
CA VAL A 191 -10.64 -0.27 -17.91
C VAL A 191 -12.02 0.39 -17.82
N LYS A 192 -12.95 -0.27 -17.13
CA LYS A 192 -14.28 0.30 -16.87
C LYS A 192 -14.32 0.90 -15.47
N ILE A 193 -14.60 2.19 -15.37
CA ILE A 193 -14.71 2.89 -14.09
C ILE A 193 -16.08 3.60 -14.06
N MET A 194 -16.91 3.27 -13.07
CA MET A 194 -18.26 3.87 -12.92
C MET A 194 -19.11 3.79 -14.20
N GLY A 195 -19.01 2.66 -14.91
CA GLY A 195 -19.76 2.43 -16.14
C GLY A 195 -19.14 3.00 -17.42
N GLU A 196 -18.08 3.80 -17.32
CA GLU A 196 -17.41 4.41 -18.47
C GLU A 196 -16.11 3.68 -18.82
N ASP A 197 -15.83 3.57 -20.12
CA ASP A 197 -14.59 2.98 -20.63
C ASP A 197 -13.48 4.04 -20.66
N ILE A 198 -12.43 3.81 -19.89
CA ILE A 198 -11.30 4.72 -19.73
C ILE A 198 -10.04 4.07 -20.32
N ARG A 199 -9.38 4.78 -21.23
CA ARG A 199 -8.05 4.39 -21.74
C ARG A 199 -7.00 4.54 -20.64
N VAL A 200 -6.03 3.63 -20.62
CA VAL A 200 -4.89 3.67 -19.70
C VAL A 200 -3.67 4.16 -20.48
N ASN A 201 -3.45 5.47 -20.50
CA ASN A 201 -2.29 6.14 -21.07
C ASN A 201 -1.29 6.57 -19.96
N ALA A 202 -1.78 6.74 -18.73
CA ALA A 202 -0.94 7.03 -17.57
C ALA A 202 0.10 5.94 -17.34
N ARG A 203 1.25 6.32 -16.79
CA ARG A 203 2.31 5.36 -16.44
C ARG A 203 1.99 4.67 -15.13
N ILE A 204 1.99 3.35 -15.13
CA ILE A 204 1.69 2.52 -13.96
C ILE A 204 3.01 2.03 -13.36
N TYR A 205 3.19 2.29 -12.07
CA TYR A 205 4.34 1.84 -11.28
C TYR A 205 3.86 0.92 -10.15
N ASN A 206 4.58 -0.17 -9.93
CA ASN A 206 4.32 -1.08 -8.82
C ASN A 206 5.51 -1.06 -7.87
N LEU A 207 5.37 -0.36 -6.74
CA LEU A 207 6.39 -0.27 -5.70
C LEU A 207 6.24 -1.45 -4.74
N LYS A 208 7.01 -2.50 -4.97
CA LYS A 208 6.90 -3.77 -4.23
C LYS A 208 7.42 -3.73 -2.80
N GLY A 209 8.21 -2.73 -2.41
CA GLY A 209 8.85 -2.62 -1.10
C GLY A 209 7.91 -2.28 0.07
N PHE A 210 6.63 -2.06 -0.21
CA PHE A 210 5.63 -1.64 0.78
C PHE A 210 4.81 -2.79 1.40
N SER A 211 5.10 -4.04 1.13
CA SER A 211 4.26 -5.10 1.70
C SER A 211 4.47 -5.24 3.20
N ALA A 212 3.37 -5.22 3.96
CA ALA A 212 3.37 -5.57 5.39
C ALA A 212 3.17 -7.07 5.63
N HIS A 213 2.78 -7.83 4.61
CA HIS A 213 2.64 -9.29 4.69
C HIS A 213 4.00 -9.96 4.61
N ALA A 214 4.17 -11.03 5.37
CA ALA A 214 5.36 -11.85 5.31
C ALA A 214 5.40 -12.67 4.01
N ASP A 215 6.60 -12.93 3.51
CA ASP A 215 6.81 -13.88 2.42
C ASP A 215 6.81 -15.34 2.91
N LYS A 216 6.87 -16.28 1.96
CA LYS A 216 6.82 -17.72 2.26
C LYS A 216 7.87 -18.15 3.30
N GLU A 217 9.13 -17.74 3.14
CA GLU A 217 10.19 -18.14 4.07
C GLU A 217 10.06 -17.46 5.44
N GLN A 218 9.61 -16.21 5.48
CA GLN A 218 9.34 -15.50 6.73
C GLN A 218 8.22 -16.19 7.53
N LEU A 219 7.12 -16.58 6.84
CA LEU A 219 6.03 -17.34 7.45
C LEU A 219 6.53 -18.69 8.00
N LEU A 220 7.21 -19.47 7.17
CA LEU A 220 7.73 -20.79 7.57
C LEU A 220 8.74 -20.71 8.71
N ASN A 221 9.62 -19.71 8.68
CA ASN A 221 10.60 -19.48 9.75
C ASN A 221 9.93 -19.05 11.06
N TRP A 222 8.84 -18.29 11.00
CA TRP A 222 8.09 -17.92 12.20
C TRP A 222 7.41 -19.14 12.83
N TYR A 223 6.74 -19.95 12.01
CA TYR A 223 6.10 -21.19 12.48
C TYR A 223 7.11 -22.23 12.99
N GLY A 224 8.28 -22.32 12.37
CA GLY A 224 9.36 -23.21 12.78
C GLY A 224 9.94 -22.91 14.17
N LYS A 225 9.67 -21.72 14.74
CA LYS A 225 10.11 -21.33 16.08
C LYS A 225 9.14 -21.73 17.20
N MET A 226 8.01 -22.34 16.88
CA MET A 226 7.08 -22.84 17.89
C MET A 226 7.71 -23.99 18.69
N ALA A 227 7.60 -23.93 20.01
CA ALA A 227 8.11 -24.97 20.90
C ALA A 227 7.35 -26.29 20.74
N GLN A 228 6.04 -26.20 20.50
CA GLN A 228 5.18 -27.35 20.20
C GLN A 228 4.47 -27.12 18.86
N LYS A 229 4.37 -28.19 18.08
CA LYS A 229 3.62 -28.16 16.82
C LYS A 229 2.13 -28.12 17.10
N PRO A 230 1.37 -27.30 16.38
CA PRO A 230 -0.08 -27.30 16.47
C PRO A 230 -0.65 -28.63 15.95
N LYS A 231 -1.87 -28.97 16.37
CA LYS A 231 -2.60 -30.15 15.85
C LYS A 231 -2.97 -29.96 14.37
N ALA A 232 -3.27 -28.71 13.98
CA ALA A 232 -3.54 -28.34 12.59
C ALA A 232 -3.28 -26.85 12.32
N PHE A 233 -2.96 -26.55 11.05
CA PHE A 233 -3.00 -25.21 10.46
C PHE A 233 -4.27 -25.03 9.64
N PHE A 234 -4.85 -23.82 9.69
CA PHE A 234 -5.90 -23.38 8.78
C PHE A 234 -5.36 -22.21 7.97
N VAL A 235 -5.07 -22.48 6.70
CA VAL A 235 -4.44 -21.52 5.77
C VAL A 235 -5.53 -20.69 5.11
N THR A 236 -5.49 -19.38 5.31
CA THR A 236 -6.51 -18.43 4.84
C THR A 236 -5.86 -17.18 4.23
N HIS A 237 -6.67 -16.18 3.83
CA HIS A 237 -6.19 -14.87 3.44
C HIS A 237 -5.08 -14.90 2.36
N GLY A 238 -5.31 -15.69 1.30
CA GLY A 238 -4.43 -15.76 0.12
C GLY A 238 -5.19 -16.30 -1.08
N GLU A 239 -4.63 -16.14 -2.25
CA GLU A 239 -5.13 -16.76 -3.48
C GLU A 239 -4.96 -18.28 -3.37
N VAL A 240 -5.73 -19.03 -4.15
CA VAL A 240 -5.80 -20.50 -4.05
C VAL A 240 -4.42 -21.15 -4.21
N ASP A 241 -3.66 -20.73 -5.21
CA ASP A 241 -2.31 -21.24 -5.48
C ASP A 241 -1.32 -20.93 -4.34
N ALA A 242 -1.36 -19.72 -3.78
CA ALA A 242 -0.54 -19.31 -2.65
C ALA A 242 -0.88 -20.11 -1.39
N SER A 243 -2.18 -20.31 -1.13
CA SER A 243 -2.65 -21.10 0.01
C SER A 243 -2.27 -22.58 -0.13
N MET A 244 -2.39 -23.15 -1.33
CA MET A 244 -2.01 -24.54 -1.59
C MET A 244 -0.51 -24.78 -1.43
N GLU A 245 0.32 -23.87 -1.94
CA GLU A 245 1.76 -24.01 -1.80
C GLU A 245 2.21 -23.89 -0.34
N LEU A 246 1.71 -22.90 0.40
CA LEU A 246 2.02 -22.74 1.82
C LEU A 246 1.56 -23.96 2.63
N ALA A 247 0.36 -24.47 2.40
CA ALA A 247 -0.15 -25.66 3.08
C ALA A 247 0.75 -26.88 2.83
N GLY A 248 1.17 -27.10 1.59
CA GLY A 248 2.11 -28.16 1.24
C GLY A 248 3.47 -28.02 1.92
N GLU A 249 4.01 -26.78 2.02
CA GLU A 249 5.26 -26.52 2.74
C GLU A 249 5.13 -26.74 4.25
N LEU A 250 4.03 -26.31 4.85
CA LEU A 250 3.76 -26.55 6.27
C LEU A 250 3.71 -28.05 6.59
N GLN A 251 3.01 -28.83 5.77
CA GLN A 251 2.97 -30.29 5.93
C GLN A 251 4.35 -30.93 5.78
N ARG A 252 5.12 -30.51 4.77
CA ARG A 252 6.43 -31.09 4.45
C ARG A 252 7.50 -30.74 5.49
N ARG A 253 7.60 -29.47 5.90
CA ARG A 253 8.66 -28.98 6.80
C ARG A 253 8.34 -29.17 8.28
N ILE A 254 7.07 -28.96 8.67
CA ILE A 254 6.64 -28.99 10.06
C ILE A 254 6.04 -30.36 10.42
N GLY A 255 5.48 -31.07 9.43
CA GLY A 255 4.85 -32.37 9.63
C GLY A 255 3.49 -32.30 10.33
N THR A 256 2.78 -31.16 10.21
CA THR A 256 1.45 -30.93 10.78
C THR A 256 0.44 -30.79 9.65
N ALA A 257 -0.77 -31.32 9.85
CA ALA A 257 -1.86 -31.17 8.87
C ALA A 257 -2.20 -29.70 8.62
N ALA A 258 -2.32 -29.32 7.34
CA ALA A 258 -2.72 -27.98 6.95
C ALA A 258 -3.96 -28.05 6.06
N TYR A 259 -4.99 -27.31 6.44
CA TYR A 259 -6.28 -27.26 5.78
C TYR A 259 -6.49 -25.87 5.16
N ILE A 260 -7.03 -25.85 3.96
CA ILE A 260 -7.47 -24.61 3.30
C ILE A 260 -8.98 -24.58 3.39
N PRO A 261 -9.56 -23.70 4.23
CA PRO A 261 -11.01 -23.55 4.28
C PRO A 261 -11.51 -23.09 2.90
N VAL A 262 -12.46 -23.82 2.34
CA VAL A 262 -13.13 -23.45 1.09
C VAL A 262 -14.34 -22.57 1.42
N SER A 263 -14.51 -21.48 0.68
CA SER A 263 -15.75 -20.71 0.72
C SER A 263 -16.82 -21.49 -0.02
N TYR A 264 -17.87 -21.87 0.69
CA TYR A 264 -19.11 -22.35 0.06
C TYR A 264 -19.91 -21.10 -0.32
N THR A 265 -19.74 -20.61 -1.55
CA THR A 265 -20.64 -19.64 -2.20
C THR A 265 -21.52 -20.34 -3.20
#